data_d619cd6f9b465c68a096d849d958fe5c
#
_entry.id   d619cd6f9b465c68a096d849d958fe5c
#
_cell.length_a   1.000
_cell.length_b   1.000
_cell.length_c   1.000
_cell.angle_alpha   90.00
_cell.angle_beta   90.00
_cell.angle_gamma   90.00
#
_symmetry.space_group_name_H-M   'P 1'
#
loop_
_entity.id
_entity.type
_entity.pdbx_description
1 polymer ?
#
loop_
_entity_poly.entity_id
_entity_poly.type
_entity_poly.pdbx_seq_one_letter_code
_entity_poly.pdbx_strand_id
1 'polypeptide(L)'
;MEGLKMNKISKEELEEVINEFQYEGKLVFIKPYGSGHINDTFLLKYEIGYMGSLNVILQRMNREIFEKPVELMENVIGVTEHLKKKIVEMGGDPERETLNLIPAKNGKKYVIDSQGEYWRSYIYITDATSYDKVEKPEDFYESAVAFGKFQGLLSDYPAESLHDTIRGFHDTKARFLAFQNAVEKDICGRKASVKKEIEFVLEHEKLTTVFDTLIRKGEIPLRVTHNDTKLNNVMIDDKTGKGICVIDLDTIMPGPVSYTHLRAHETA
;
A
#
# COMPACT_ATOMS: atom_id res chain seq x y z
N MET A 1 -12.62 22.25 2.79
CA MET A 1 -12.60 21.74 4.17
C MET A 1 -11.17 21.57 4.58
N GLU A 2 -10.77 22.46 5.46
CA GLU A 2 -9.43 22.56 6.03
C GLU A 2 -9.12 21.39 6.96
N GLY A 3 -7.86 20.95 6.90
CA GLY A 3 -7.18 20.56 8.11
C GLY A 3 -7.32 19.13 8.57
N LEU A 4 -6.78 18.16 7.81
CA LEU A 4 -6.09 17.05 8.49
C LEU A 4 -4.69 17.58 8.83
N LYS A 5 -4.48 17.81 10.14
CA LYS A 5 -3.21 18.24 10.70
C LYS A 5 -2.17 17.18 10.34
N MET A 6 -1.27 17.48 9.41
CA MET A 6 0.04 16.86 9.41
C MET A 6 0.61 17.10 10.82
N ASN A 7 0.81 16.06 11.60
CA ASN A 7 1.57 16.15 12.83
C ASN A 7 2.90 16.76 12.44
N LYS A 8 3.22 17.94 12.97
CA LYS A 8 4.42 18.70 12.61
C LYS A 8 5.62 17.91 13.08
N ILE A 9 6.19 17.11 12.17
CA ILE A 9 7.47 16.46 12.39
C ILE A 9 8.51 17.58 12.38
N SER A 10 9.30 17.65 13.43
CA SER A 10 10.35 18.67 13.56
C SER A 10 11.52 18.35 12.63
N LYS A 11 12.34 19.34 12.36
CA LYS A 11 13.55 19.16 11.57
C LYS A 11 14.54 18.23 12.27
N GLU A 12 14.61 18.34 13.59
CA GLU A 12 15.45 17.53 14.46
C GLU A 12 15.07 16.05 14.40
N GLU A 13 13.76 15.73 14.44
CA GLU A 13 13.25 14.36 14.28
C GLU A 13 13.61 13.78 12.92
N LEU A 14 13.45 14.56 11.84
CA LEU A 14 13.84 14.12 10.51
C LEU A 14 15.34 13.86 10.39
N GLU A 15 16.18 14.74 10.95
CA GLU A 15 17.63 14.59 10.95
C GLU A 15 18.08 13.36 11.75
N GLU A 16 17.46 13.09 12.92
CA GLU A 16 17.69 11.88 13.71
C GLU A 16 17.49 10.63 12.85
N VAL A 17 16.30 10.51 12.25
CA VAL A 17 15.91 9.33 11.47
C VAL A 17 16.74 9.18 10.19
N ILE A 18 16.96 10.26 9.46
CA ILE A 18 17.76 10.27 8.24
C ILE A 18 19.16 9.74 8.51
N ASN A 19 19.76 10.12 9.64
CA ASN A 19 21.09 9.70 10.02
C ASN A 19 21.19 8.20 10.36
N GLU A 20 20.09 7.52 10.60
CA GLU A 20 20.09 6.08 10.90
C GLU A 20 20.04 5.20 9.65
N PHE A 21 19.67 5.74 8.46
CA PHE A 21 19.67 4.99 7.21
C PHE A 21 21.02 5.00 6.49
N GLN A 22 21.26 3.98 5.64
CA GLN A 22 22.45 3.85 4.81
C GLN A 22 22.27 4.61 3.49
N TYR A 23 22.16 5.93 3.56
CA TYR A 23 22.13 6.76 2.36
C TYR A 23 23.54 7.07 1.85
N GLU A 24 23.67 7.10 0.53
CA GLU A 24 24.90 7.50 -0.14
C GLU A 24 24.84 8.97 -0.57
N GLY A 25 25.95 9.70 -0.41
CA GLY A 25 26.07 11.08 -0.86
C GLY A 25 25.67 12.12 0.18
N LYS A 26 25.45 13.34 -0.29
CA LYS A 26 25.08 14.50 0.53
C LYS A 26 23.63 14.85 0.33
N LEU A 27 22.85 14.91 1.41
CA LEU A 27 21.47 15.40 1.39
C LEU A 27 21.45 16.87 0.95
N VAL A 28 20.71 17.17 -0.12
CA VAL A 28 20.59 18.53 -0.68
C VAL A 28 19.16 19.05 -0.66
N PHE A 29 18.18 18.15 -0.50
CA PHE A 29 16.78 18.54 -0.57
C PHE A 29 15.90 17.57 0.20
N ILE A 30 14.88 18.12 0.88
CA ILE A 30 13.80 17.36 1.53
C ILE A 30 12.49 18.13 1.40
N LYS A 31 11.42 17.41 1.05
CA LYS A 31 10.05 17.97 1.05
C LYS A 31 9.01 16.91 1.38
N PRO A 32 7.84 17.28 1.92
CA PRO A 32 6.68 16.40 1.95
C PRO A 32 6.32 15.93 0.53
N TYR A 33 5.89 14.68 0.41
CA TYR A 33 5.65 14.05 -0.88
C TYR A 33 4.39 13.17 -0.88
N GLY A 34 3.67 13.17 -2.01
CA GLY A 34 2.49 12.34 -2.24
C GLY A 34 1.19 12.96 -1.72
N SER A 35 0.07 12.39 -2.17
CA SER A 35 -1.30 12.76 -1.76
C SER A 35 -1.87 11.80 -0.70
N GLY A 36 -1.09 10.81 -0.25
CA GLY A 36 -1.49 9.83 0.76
C GLY A 36 -1.77 10.49 2.11
N HIS A 37 -2.81 10.00 2.82
CA HIS A 37 -3.26 10.60 4.09
C HIS A 37 -2.98 9.72 5.30
N ILE A 38 -2.37 8.56 5.11
CA ILE A 38 -2.13 7.58 6.17
C ILE A 38 -0.74 7.78 6.77
N ASN A 39 0.30 7.64 5.95
CA ASN A 39 1.69 7.75 6.36
C ASN A 39 2.23 9.16 6.06
N ASP A 40 3.09 9.69 6.94
CA ASP A 40 3.84 10.90 6.60
C ASP A 40 4.97 10.54 5.64
N THR A 41 4.96 11.14 4.46
CA THR A 41 5.89 10.77 3.38
C THR A 41 6.73 11.97 2.95
N PHE A 42 8.03 11.74 2.75
CA PHE A 42 9.00 12.74 2.33
C PHE A 42 9.80 12.23 1.14
N LEU A 43 10.07 13.13 0.20
CA LEU A 43 11.06 12.93 -0.85
C LEU A 43 12.37 13.59 -0.43
N LEU A 44 13.45 12.81 -0.41
CA LEU A 44 14.80 13.27 -0.16
C LEU A 44 15.62 13.15 -1.44
N LYS A 45 16.50 14.11 -1.69
CA LYS A 45 17.47 14.07 -2.79
C LYS A 45 18.89 14.14 -2.24
N TYR A 46 19.71 13.19 -2.68
CA TYR A 46 21.13 13.12 -2.39
C TYR A 46 21.96 13.39 -3.64
N GLU A 47 23.05 14.13 -3.52
CA GLU A 47 24.09 14.26 -4.54
C GLU A 47 25.19 13.23 -4.28
N ILE A 48 25.51 12.42 -5.31
CA ILE A 48 26.52 11.36 -5.24
C ILE A 48 27.74 11.78 -6.10
N GLY A 49 28.40 12.86 -5.73
CA GLY A 49 29.56 13.34 -6.45
C GLY A 49 29.34 13.44 -7.97
N TYR A 50 30.23 12.84 -8.75
CA TYR A 50 30.10 12.81 -10.22
C TYR A 50 29.10 11.78 -10.75
N MET A 51 28.54 10.91 -9.89
CA MET A 51 27.61 9.86 -10.29
C MET A 51 26.16 10.33 -10.42
N GLY A 52 25.88 11.61 -10.11
CA GLY A 52 24.54 12.17 -10.25
C GLY A 52 23.80 12.34 -8.94
N SER A 53 22.52 11.99 -8.90
CA SER A 53 21.70 12.13 -7.70
C SER A 53 20.88 10.88 -7.43
N LEU A 54 20.68 10.58 -6.14
CA LEU A 54 19.76 9.56 -5.66
C LEU A 54 18.54 10.25 -5.04
N ASN A 55 17.36 9.86 -5.49
CA ASN A 55 16.10 10.24 -4.86
C ASN A 55 15.59 9.06 -4.02
N VAL A 56 15.12 9.33 -2.83
CA VAL A 56 14.58 8.32 -1.92
C VAL A 56 13.30 8.81 -1.28
N ILE A 57 12.42 7.88 -0.97
CA ILE A 57 11.22 8.11 -0.17
C ILE A 57 11.52 7.71 1.26
N LEU A 58 11.21 8.59 2.19
CA LEU A 58 11.22 8.33 3.64
C LEU A 58 9.78 8.41 4.14
N GLN A 59 9.33 7.38 4.87
CA GLN A 59 7.97 7.33 5.41
C GLN A 59 7.96 7.02 6.90
N ARG A 60 7.16 7.80 7.65
CA ARG A 60 6.72 7.44 9.00
C ARG A 60 5.43 6.65 8.92
N MET A 61 5.43 5.44 9.46
CA MET A 61 4.26 4.54 9.47
C MET A 61 3.25 5.01 10.52
N ASN A 62 1.98 5.06 10.14
CA ASN A 62 0.90 5.45 11.05
C ASN A 62 0.53 4.30 11.99
N ARG A 63 0.92 4.41 13.26
CA ARG A 63 0.69 3.40 14.30
C ARG A 63 -0.75 3.32 14.81
N GLU A 64 -1.58 4.33 14.53
CA GLU A 64 -3.00 4.28 14.85
C GLU A 64 -3.76 3.32 13.92
N ILE A 65 -3.26 3.17 12.69
CA ILE A 65 -3.82 2.25 11.68
C ILE A 65 -3.08 0.91 11.69
N PHE A 66 -1.75 0.96 11.70
CA PHE A 66 -0.89 -0.20 11.70
C PHE A 66 -0.32 -0.43 13.11
N GLU A 67 -1.12 -1.09 13.95
CA GLU A 67 -0.79 -1.31 15.37
C GLU A 67 0.52 -2.11 15.57
N LYS A 68 0.91 -2.90 14.56
CA LYS A 68 2.07 -3.80 14.59
C LYS A 68 3.04 -3.53 13.42
N PRO A 69 3.77 -2.41 13.45
CA PRO A 69 4.61 -2.01 12.32
C PRO A 69 5.73 -3.00 12.00
N VAL A 70 6.20 -3.79 12.96
CA VAL A 70 7.22 -4.85 12.71
C VAL A 70 6.62 -5.96 11.85
N GLU A 71 5.42 -6.46 12.18
CA GLU A 71 4.73 -7.48 11.39
C GLU A 71 4.42 -6.97 9.97
N LEU A 72 4.02 -5.69 9.84
CA LEU A 72 3.84 -5.04 8.55
C LEU A 72 5.16 -5.05 7.74
N MET A 73 6.27 -4.68 8.36
CA MET A 73 7.56 -4.66 7.67
C MET A 73 8.05 -6.07 7.30
N GLU A 74 7.75 -7.09 8.09
CA GLU A 74 8.03 -8.49 7.74
C GLU A 74 7.29 -8.89 6.45
N ASN A 75 6.00 -8.52 6.32
CA ASN A 75 5.25 -8.74 5.08
C ASN A 75 5.88 -8.01 3.89
N VAL A 76 6.14 -6.71 4.04
CA VAL A 76 6.71 -5.89 2.95
C VAL A 76 8.09 -6.41 2.52
N ILE A 77 8.96 -6.75 3.47
CA ILE A 77 10.28 -7.29 3.17
C ILE A 77 10.16 -8.63 2.44
N GLY A 78 9.39 -9.57 2.99
CA GLY A 78 9.22 -10.89 2.40
C GLY A 78 8.69 -10.84 0.97
N VAL A 79 7.65 -10.05 0.74
CA VAL A 79 7.03 -9.88 -0.58
C VAL A 79 7.98 -9.20 -1.57
N THR A 80 8.64 -8.12 -1.19
CA THR A 80 9.57 -7.41 -2.09
C THR A 80 10.81 -8.25 -2.45
N GLU A 81 11.36 -9.00 -1.52
CA GLU A 81 12.46 -9.94 -1.76
C GLU A 81 12.06 -11.07 -2.73
N HIS A 82 10.85 -11.60 -2.58
CA HIS A 82 10.32 -12.61 -3.51
C HIS A 82 10.10 -12.01 -4.91
N LEU A 83 9.47 -10.84 -4.99
CA LEU A 83 9.26 -10.14 -6.26
C LEU A 83 10.57 -9.88 -6.98
N LYS A 84 11.63 -9.42 -6.29
CA LYS A 84 12.95 -9.21 -6.88
C LYS A 84 13.48 -10.47 -7.57
N LYS A 85 13.40 -11.62 -6.91
CA LYS A 85 13.84 -12.89 -7.49
C LYS A 85 13.05 -13.23 -8.75
N LYS A 86 11.72 -13.16 -8.68
CA LYS A 86 10.85 -13.47 -9.82
C LYS A 86 11.06 -12.53 -11.01
N ILE A 87 11.22 -11.22 -10.75
CA ILE A 87 11.47 -10.22 -11.78
C ILE A 87 12.79 -10.52 -12.51
N VAL A 88 13.86 -10.82 -11.77
CA VAL A 88 15.15 -11.21 -12.35
C VAL A 88 15.04 -12.50 -13.17
N GLU A 89 14.35 -13.53 -12.66
CA GLU A 89 14.10 -14.79 -13.39
C GLU A 89 13.37 -14.58 -14.72
N MET A 90 12.51 -13.56 -14.78
CA MET A 90 11.78 -13.18 -16.00
C MET A 90 12.53 -12.19 -16.91
N GLY A 91 13.77 -11.79 -16.54
CA GLY A 91 14.59 -10.83 -17.30
C GLY A 91 14.12 -9.38 -17.18
N GLY A 92 13.35 -9.06 -16.11
CA GLY A 92 12.91 -7.70 -15.79
C GLY A 92 13.94 -6.92 -14.96
N ASP A 93 13.59 -5.69 -14.63
CA ASP A 93 14.41 -4.77 -13.84
C ASP A 93 13.88 -4.63 -12.39
N PRO A 94 14.46 -5.33 -11.41
CA PRO A 94 14.00 -5.28 -10.02
C PRO A 94 14.20 -3.91 -9.38
N GLU A 95 15.06 -3.04 -9.91
CA GLU A 95 15.25 -1.69 -9.38
C GLU A 95 14.05 -0.78 -9.68
N ARG A 96 13.27 -1.11 -10.71
CA ARG A 96 12.10 -0.33 -11.13
C ARG A 96 10.77 -1.06 -10.96
N GLU A 97 10.76 -2.40 -11.01
CA GLU A 97 9.52 -3.19 -11.04
C GLU A 97 9.03 -3.62 -9.66
N THR A 98 9.78 -3.33 -8.58
CA THR A 98 9.33 -3.51 -7.20
C THR A 98 9.95 -2.48 -6.27
N LEU A 99 9.42 -2.34 -5.04
CA LEU A 99 9.98 -1.44 -4.04
C LEU A 99 11.35 -1.94 -3.54
N ASN A 100 12.31 -1.04 -3.47
CA ASN A 100 13.68 -1.29 -3.01
C ASN A 100 13.91 -0.61 -1.67
N LEU A 101 13.79 -1.38 -0.58
CA LEU A 101 13.96 -0.90 0.79
C LEU A 101 15.44 -0.60 1.08
N ILE A 102 15.70 0.61 1.57
CA ILE A 102 17.03 1.03 2.02
C ILE A 102 17.24 0.54 3.45
N PRO A 103 18.35 -0.14 3.76
CA PRO A 103 18.61 -0.61 5.10
C PRO A 103 19.01 0.54 6.04
N ALA A 104 18.67 0.38 7.32
CA ALA A 104 19.24 1.16 8.39
C ALA A 104 20.69 0.69 8.69
N LYS A 105 21.47 1.48 9.42
CA LYS A 105 22.86 1.17 9.81
C LYS A 105 22.99 -0.12 10.62
N ASN A 106 21.94 -0.48 11.35
CA ASN A 106 21.86 -1.74 12.10
C ASN A 106 21.44 -2.95 11.24
N GLY A 107 21.28 -2.78 9.92
CA GLY A 107 20.89 -3.80 8.96
C GLY A 107 19.39 -4.08 8.84
N LYS A 108 18.54 -3.52 9.72
CA LYS A 108 17.09 -3.62 9.60
C LYS A 108 16.59 -2.77 8.42
N LYS A 109 15.41 -3.07 7.91
CA LYS A 109 14.74 -2.30 6.84
C LYS A 109 13.79 -1.23 7.39
N TYR A 110 13.91 -0.88 8.65
CA TYR A 110 13.18 0.18 9.33
C TYR A 110 13.99 0.74 10.50
N VAL A 111 13.65 1.95 10.92
CA VAL A 111 14.20 2.66 12.07
C VAL A 111 13.09 2.91 13.08
N ILE A 112 13.42 2.89 14.37
CA ILE A 112 12.55 3.36 15.45
C ILE A 112 13.25 4.60 16.03
N ASP A 113 12.57 5.74 15.99
CA ASP A 113 13.12 7.00 16.51
C ASP A 113 13.03 7.08 18.05
N SER A 114 13.52 8.16 18.60
CA SER A 114 13.53 8.42 20.05
C SER A 114 12.12 8.53 20.68
N GLN A 115 11.11 8.77 19.85
CA GLN A 115 9.70 8.83 20.28
C GLN A 115 8.97 7.48 20.14
N GLY A 116 9.65 6.47 19.59
CA GLY A 116 9.08 5.15 19.35
C GLY A 116 8.29 5.05 18.04
N GLU A 117 8.38 6.05 17.15
CA GLU A 117 7.76 6.01 15.83
C GLU A 117 8.60 5.19 14.86
N TYR A 118 7.91 4.53 13.90
CA TYR A 118 8.53 3.61 12.95
C TYR A 118 8.68 4.27 11.59
N TRP A 119 9.88 4.18 11.03
CA TRP A 119 10.25 4.77 9.77
C TRP A 119 10.84 3.75 8.81
N ARG A 120 10.53 3.89 7.52
CA ARG A 120 11.13 3.09 6.45
C ARG A 120 11.53 3.98 5.29
N SER A 121 12.44 3.48 4.47
CA SER A 121 12.87 4.20 3.28
C SER A 121 13.05 3.28 2.09
N TYR A 122 12.74 3.78 0.89
CA TYR A 122 12.95 3.09 -0.38
C TYR A 122 13.46 4.02 -1.45
N ILE A 123 14.12 3.42 -2.44
CA ILE A 123 14.57 4.13 -3.64
C ILE A 123 13.33 4.68 -4.37
N TYR A 124 13.40 5.93 -4.78
CA TYR A 124 12.38 6.57 -5.60
C TYR A 124 12.45 6.03 -7.03
N ILE A 125 11.33 5.59 -7.57
CA ILE A 125 11.23 5.12 -8.95
C ILE A 125 11.14 6.33 -9.87
N THR A 126 12.22 6.58 -10.63
CA THR A 126 12.31 7.70 -11.58
C THR A 126 11.63 7.40 -12.91
N ASP A 127 11.31 8.43 -13.69
CA ASP A 127 10.67 8.31 -15.00
C ASP A 127 9.39 7.45 -14.97
N ALA A 128 8.64 7.58 -13.86
CA ALA A 128 7.35 6.91 -13.68
C ALA A 128 6.44 7.75 -12.78
N THR A 129 5.16 7.79 -13.13
CA THR A 129 4.13 8.60 -12.46
C THR A 129 3.00 7.72 -11.94
N SER A 130 2.51 8.02 -10.73
CA SER A 130 1.24 7.48 -10.23
C SER A 130 0.14 8.54 -10.38
N TYR A 131 -1.06 8.12 -10.80
CA TYR A 131 -2.17 9.02 -11.09
C TYR A 131 -3.27 8.89 -10.03
N ASP A 132 -3.69 10.00 -9.43
CA ASP A 132 -4.83 10.01 -8.50
C ASP A 132 -6.18 9.85 -9.22
N LYS A 133 -6.23 10.20 -10.52
CA LYS A 133 -7.41 10.11 -11.37
C LYS A 133 -7.04 9.53 -12.72
N VAL A 134 -7.98 8.79 -13.30
CA VAL A 134 -7.85 8.31 -14.68
C VAL A 134 -7.85 9.51 -15.62
N GLU A 135 -6.77 9.73 -16.36
CA GLU A 135 -6.67 10.76 -17.40
C GLU A 135 -7.10 10.20 -18.76
N LYS A 136 -6.78 8.94 -19.02
CA LYS A 136 -7.16 8.20 -20.23
C LYS A 136 -7.46 6.73 -19.89
N PRO A 137 -8.30 6.03 -20.66
CA PRO A 137 -8.67 4.64 -20.41
C PRO A 137 -7.48 3.68 -20.27
N GLU A 138 -6.39 3.95 -20.99
CA GLU A 138 -5.16 3.16 -20.98
C GLU A 138 -4.51 3.14 -19.58
N ASP A 139 -4.59 4.21 -18.81
CA ASP A 139 -4.02 4.28 -17.45
C ASP A 139 -4.69 3.25 -16.54
N PHE A 140 -6.02 3.13 -16.68
CA PHE A 140 -6.79 2.15 -15.92
C PHE A 140 -6.49 0.71 -16.38
N TYR A 141 -6.40 0.51 -17.69
CA TYR A 141 -6.01 -0.78 -18.26
C TYR A 141 -4.64 -1.23 -17.76
N GLU A 142 -3.64 -0.36 -17.83
CA GLU A 142 -2.28 -0.66 -17.39
C GLU A 142 -2.19 -0.89 -15.87
N SER A 143 -3.01 -0.20 -15.09
CA SER A 143 -3.15 -0.48 -13.65
C SER A 143 -3.66 -1.91 -13.42
N ALA A 144 -4.68 -2.34 -14.14
CA ALA A 144 -5.21 -3.71 -14.04
C ALA A 144 -4.16 -4.76 -14.47
N VAL A 145 -3.41 -4.50 -15.53
CA VAL A 145 -2.31 -5.35 -15.99
C VAL A 145 -1.21 -5.46 -14.93
N ALA A 146 -0.82 -4.34 -14.31
CA ALA A 146 0.19 -4.32 -13.25
C ALA A 146 -0.22 -5.14 -12.03
N PHE A 147 -1.47 -5.00 -11.55
CA PHE A 147 -1.99 -5.83 -10.46
C PHE A 147 -2.10 -7.31 -10.85
N GLY A 148 -2.50 -7.63 -12.09
CA GLY A 148 -2.52 -9.00 -12.59
C GLY A 148 -1.12 -9.62 -12.63
N LYS A 149 -0.11 -8.89 -13.11
CA LYS A 149 1.30 -9.29 -13.09
C LYS A 149 1.80 -9.52 -11.65
N PHE A 150 1.50 -8.58 -10.75
CA PHE A 150 1.84 -8.67 -9.33
C PHE A 150 1.28 -9.94 -8.69
N GLN A 151 0.00 -10.25 -8.92
CA GLN A 151 -0.63 -11.49 -8.44
C GLN A 151 0.01 -12.75 -9.04
N GLY A 152 0.37 -12.71 -10.32
CA GLY A 152 1.06 -13.81 -10.98
C GLY A 152 2.43 -14.09 -10.38
N LEU A 153 3.23 -13.03 -10.14
CA LEU A 153 4.57 -13.13 -9.53
C LEU A 153 4.52 -13.68 -8.08
N LEU A 154 3.44 -13.43 -7.36
CA LEU A 154 3.24 -13.88 -5.98
C LEU A 154 2.40 -15.18 -5.87
N SER A 155 2.13 -15.85 -6.99
CA SER A 155 1.26 -17.04 -7.01
C SER A 155 1.80 -18.22 -6.19
N ASP A 156 3.11 -18.32 -6.04
CA ASP A 156 3.83 -19.35 -5.27
C ASP A 156 4.39 -18.84 -3.93
N TYR A 157 4.09 -17.59 -3.55
CA TYR A 157 4.45 -17.08 -2.24
C TYR A 157 3.55 -17.72 -1.16
N PRO A 158 4.11 -18.21 -0.03
CA PRO A 158 3.33 -18.84 1.03
C PRO A 158 2.49 -17.78 1.78
N ALA A 159 1.25 -17.58 1.34
CA ALA A 159 0.37 -16.54 1.89
C ALA A 159 0.14 -16.67 3.40
N GLU A 160 0.19 -17.89 3.94
CA GLU A 160 0.09 -18.19 5.36
C GLU A 160 1.24 -17.64 6.21
N SER A 161 2.35 -17.25 5.59
CA SER A 161 3.47 -16.60 6.29
C SER A 161 3.27 -15.12 6.54
N LEU A 162 2.24 -14.52 5.92
CA LEU A 162 1.92 -13.11 6.09
C LEU A 162 1.11 -12.86 7.37
N HIS A 163 1.35 -11.72 7.99
CA HIS A 163 0.58 -11.21 9.10
C HIS A 163 -0.63 -10.40 8.66
N ASP A 164 -1.68 -10.37 9.49
CA ASP A 164 -2.80 -9.45 9.32
C ASP A 164 -2.37 -8.05 9.80
N THR A 165 -2.06 -7.16 8.85
CA THR A 165 -1.60 -5.79 9.16
C THR A 165 -2.73 -4.89 9.65
N ILE A 166 -3.97 -5.15 9.21
CA ILE A 166 -5.19 -4.49 9.67
C ILE A 166 -6.24 -5.56 9.96
N ARG A 167 -6.50 -5.78 11.23
CA ARG A 167 -7.44 -6.81 11.68
C ARG A 167 -8.84 -6.60 11.09
N GLY A 168 -9.37 -7.64 10.46
CA GLY A 168 -10.73 -7.62 9.89
C GLY A 168 -10.90 -6.64 8.74
N PHE A 169 -9.84 -6.29 8.01
CA PHE A 169 -9.85 -5.26 6.96
C PHE A 169 -10.91 -5.53 5.88
N HIS A 170 -11.11 -6.78 5.51
CA HIS A 170 -12.12 -7.22 4.54
C HIS A 170 -13.18 -8.15 5.15
N ASP A 171 -13.41 -8.09 6.47
CA ASP A 171 -14.52 -8.81 7.10
C ASP A 171 -15.86 -8.18 6.69
N THR A 172 -16.41 -8.67 5.57
CA THR A 172 -17.65 -8.16 4.99
C THR A 172 -18.84 -8.37 5.92
N LYS A 173 -18.84 -9.46 6.71
CA LYS A 173 -19.90 -9.72 7.69
C LYS A 173 -19.85 -8.71 8.85
N ALA A 174 -18.68 -8.45 9.40
CA ALA A 174 -18.54 -7.43 10.46
C ALA A 174 -18.91 -6.03 9.96
N ARG A 175 -18.54 -5.70 8.71
CA ARG A 175 -18.94 -4.44 8.07
C ARG A 175 -20.45 -4.34 7.87
N PHE A 176 -21.11 -5.43 7.52
CA PHE A 176 -22.57 -5.48 7.38
C PHE A 176 -23.26 -5.25 8.74
N LEU A 177 -22.78 -5.87 9.82
CA LEU A 177 -23.31 -5.63 11.18
C LEU A 177 -23.10 -4.18 11.63
N ALA A 178 -21.93 -3.60 11.33
CA ALA A 178 -21.66 -2.20 11.59
C ALA A 178 -22.60 -1.27 10.79
N PHE A 179 -22.87 -1.61 9.52
CA PHE A 179 -23.84 -0.89 8.69
C PHE A 179 -25.25 -0.96 9.28
N GLN A 180 -25.75 -2.14 9.70
CA GLN A 180 -27.06 -2.28 10.33
C GLN A 180 -27.18 -1.40 11.58
N ASN A 181 -26.16 -1.40 12.45
CA ASN A 181 -26.11 -0.56 13.65
C ASN A 181 -26.10 0.95 13.29
N ALA A 182 -25.38 1.35 12.25
CA ALA A 182 -25.38 2.74 11.77
C ALA A 182 -26.76 3.18 11.24
N VAL A 183 -27.45 2.30 10.51
CA VAL A 183 -28.81 2.52 9.99
C VAL A 183 -29.82 2.62 11.13
N GLU A 184 -29.68 1.79 12.16
CA GLU A 184 -30.56 1.81 13.35
C GLU A 184 -30.40 3.12 14.11
N LYS A 185 -29.15 3.53 14.39
CA LYS A 185 -28.84 4.74 15.18
C LYS A 185 -29.12 6.05 14.44
N ASP A 186 -29.01 6.07 13.12
CA ASP A 186 -29.20 7.24 12.24
C ASP A 186 -28.67 8.57 12.83
N ILE A 187 -27.47 8.56 13.38
CA ILE A 187 -26.86 9.69 14.12
C ILE A 187 -26.86 10.99 13.29
N CYS A 188 -26.67 10.86 11.97
CA CYS A 188 -26.62 11.99 11.06
C CYS A 188 -27.99 12.36 10.43
N GLY A 189 -29.08 11.63 10.75
CA GLY A 189 -30.42 11.85 10.20
C GLY A 189 -30.51 11.65 8.68
N ARG A 190 -29.63 10.83 8.07
CA ARG A 190 -29.55 10.63 6.60
C ARG A 190 -30.26 9.36 6.11
N LYS A 191 -30.75 8.52 6.99
CA LYS A 191 -31.42 7.24 6.65
C LYS A 191 -32.51 7.39 5.61
N ALA A 192 -33.38 8.40 5.77
CA ALA A 192 -34.50 8.64 4.86
C ALA A 192 -34.05 8.98 3.43
N SER A 193 -32.91 9.65 3.26
CA SER A 193 -32.40 10.08 1.95
C SER A 193 -31.71 8.98 1.15
N VAL A 194 -31.34 7.84 1.81
CA VAL A 194 -30.62 6.70 1.20
C VAL A 194 -31.38 5.38 1.41
N LYS A 195 -32.70 5.43 1.45
CA LYS A 195 -33.55 4.28 1.76
C LYS A 195 -33.37 3.14 0.77
N LYS A 196 -33.25 3.44 -0.53
CA LYS A 196 -33.10 2.43 -1.59
C LYS A 196 -31.77 1.69 -1.47
N GLU A 197 -30.69 2.41 -1.16
CA GLU A 197 -29.37 1.87 -0.95
C GLU A 197 -29.33 0.97 0.29
N ILE A 198 -30.04 1.38 1.36
CA ILE A 198 -30.20 0.54 2.57
C ILE A 198 -30.93 -0.75 2.26
N GLU A 199 -32.08 -0.67 1.57
CA GLU A 199 -32.87 -1.84 1.16
C GLU A 199 -32.02 -2.80 0.31
N PHE A 200 -31.31 -2.26 -0.69
CA PHE A 200 -30.40 -3.05 -1.53
C PHE A 200 -29.35 -3.82 -0.70
N VAL A 201 -28.66 -3.14 0.23
CA VAL A 201 -27.64 -3.80 1.06
C VAL A 201 -28.25 -4.88 1.95
N LEU A 202 -29.42 -4.63 2.55
CA LEU A 202 -30.11 -5.61 3.42
C LEU A 202 -30.55 -6.86 2.62
N GLU A 203 -31.06 -6.70 1.40
CA GLU A 203 -31.44 -7.82 0.53
C GLU A 203 -30.25 -8.72 0.15
N HIS A 204 -29.03 -8.14 0.16
CA HIS A 204 -27.80 -8.84 -0.21
C HIS A 204 -26.99 -9.39 0.98
N GLU A 205 -27.57 -9.44 2.19
CA GLU A 205 -26.89 -9.95 3.40
C GLU A 205 -26.17 -11.29 3.17
N LYS A 206 -26.80 -12.22 2.45
CA LYS A 206 -26.24 -13.55 2.20
C LYS A 206 -24.89 -13.53 1.47
N LEU A 207 -24.62 -12.49 0.69
CA LEU A 207 -23.34 -12.34 -0.01
C LEU A 207 -22.18 -12.05 0.93
N THR A 208 -22.45 -11.50 2.12
CA THR A 208 -21.42 -11.12 3.08
C THR A 208 -20.60 -12.28 3.65
N THR A 209 -21.10 -13.50 3.54
CA THR A 209 -20.46 -14.71 4.09
C THR A 209 -19.98 -15.69 3.02
N VAL A 210 -20.11 -15.35 1.74
CA VAL A 210 -19.79 -16.27 0.63
C VAL A 210 -18.32 -16.65 0.65
N PHE A 211 -17.42 -15.67 0.67
CA PHE A 211 -15.98 -15.92 0.64
C PHE A 211 -15.50 -16.68 1.88
N ASP A 212 -15.91 -16.28 3.07
CA ASP A 212 -15.57 -16.97 4.31
C ASP A 212 -16.02 -18.44 4.29
N THR A 213 -17.20 -18.70 3.69
CA THR A 213 -17.71 -20.04 3.57
C THR A 213 -16.89 -20.90 2.60
N LEU A 214 -16.52 -20.33 1.45
CA LEU A 214 -15.75 -21.03 0.42
C LEU A 214 -14.29 -21.28 0.89
N ILE A 215 -13.69 -20.30 1.58
CA ILE A 215 -12.35 -20.47 2.18
C ILE A 215 -12.37 -21.58 3.23
N ARG A 216 -13.35 -21.58 4.15
CA ARG A 216 -13.46 -22.64 5.19
C ARG A 216 -13.68 -24.02 4.62
N LYS A 217 -14.31 -24.14 3.47
CA LYS A 217 -14.50 -25.41 2.75
C LYS A 217 -13.28 -25.80 1.92
N GLY A 218 -12.26 -24.95 1.81
CA GLY A 218 -11.11 -25.17 0.94
C GLY A 218 -11.39 -25.04 -0.56
N GLU A 219 -12.53 -24.44 -0.93
CA GLU A 219 -12.93 -24.24 -2.33
C GLU A 219 -12.22 -23.02 -2.96
N ILE A 220 -11.81 -22.05 -2.13
CA ILE A 220 -11.00 -20.88 -2.53
C ILE A 220 -9.74 -20.84 -1.68
N PRO A 221 -8.56 -20.87 -2.30
CA PRO A 221 -7.30 -20.73 -1.57
C PRO A 221 -7.06 -19.28 -1.12
N LEU A 222 -6.35 -19.11 -0.01
CA LEU A 222 -5.75 -17.83 0.34
C LEU A 222 -4.53 -17.58 -0.54
N ARG A 223 -4.35 -16.35 -0.94
CA ARG A 223 -3.22 -15.82 -1.72
C ARG A 223 -2.68 -14.57 -1.07
N VAL A 224 -1.53 -14.12 -1.53
CA VAL A 224 -1.08 -12.76 -1.22
C VAL A 224 -2.02 -11.80 -1.93
N THR A 225 -2.70 -10.93 -1.20
CA THR A 225 -3.56 -9.89 -1.76
C THR A 225 -3.08 -8.50 -1.36
N HIS A 226 -3.09 -7.58 -2.31
CA HIS A 226 -2.68 -6.18 -2.05
C HIS A 226 -3.69 -5.46 -1.15
N ASN A 227 -4.98 -5.77 -1.31
CA ASN A 227 -6.13 -5.26 -0.55
C ASN A 227 -6.44 -3.76 -0.70
N ASP A 228 -5.63 -3.00 -1.42
CA ASP A 228 -5.88 -1.59 -1.75
C ASP A 228 -5.54 -1.32 -3.23
N THR A 229 -6.21 -2.06 -4.13
CA THR A 229 -5.98 -2.01 -5.58
C THR A 229 -6.65 -0.80 -6.20
N LYS A 230 -5.93 0.30 -6.27
CA LYS A 230 -6.37 1.55 -6.88
C LYS A 230 -5.29 2.11 -7.81
N LEU A 231 -5.68 2.97 -8.75
CA LEU A 231 -4.81 3.51 -9.80
C LEU A 231 -3.53 4.15 -9.22
N ASN A 232 -3.66 4.94 -8.16
CA ASN A 232 -2.51 5.63 -7.57
C ASN A 232 -1.55 4.72 -6.78
N ASN A 233 -1.85 3.41 -6.70
CA ASN A 233 -0.92 2.40 -6.18
C ASN A 233 -0.16 1.67 -7.29
N VAL A 234 -0.18 2.22 -8.51
CA VAL A 234 0.63 1.73 -9.65
C VAL A 234 1.48 2.86 -10.20
N MET A 235 2.78 2.61 -10.36
CA MET A 235 3.68 3.47 -11.11
C MET A 235 3.59 3.13 -12.59
N ILE A 236 3.28 4.12 -13.41
CA ILE A 236 3.21 4.02 -14.88
C ILE A 236 4.46 4.67 -15.45
N ASP A 237 5.19 3.95 -16.28
CA ASP A 237 6.42 4.42 -16.94
C ASP A 237 6.10 5.56 -17.91
N ASP A 238 6.77 6.70 -17.74
CA ASP A 238 6.47 7.94 -18.47
C ASP A 238 6.78 7.84 -19.98
N LYS A 239 7.65 6.90 -20.40
CA LYS A 239 8.02 6.72 -21.80
C LYS A 239 7.13 5.74 -22.54
N THR A 240 6.79 4.63 -21.87
CA THR A 240 6.05 3.52 -22.50
C THR A 240 4.58 3.55 -22.20
N GLY A 241 4.16 4.28 -21.16
CA GLY A 241 2.80 4.28 -20.64
C GLY A 241 2.39 2.96 -19.97
N LYS A 242 3.34 2.07 -19.65
CA LYS A 242 3.08 0.77 -19.04
C LYS A 242 3.13 0.81 -17.53
N GLY A 243 2.23 0.05 -16.88
CA GLY A 243 2.31 -0.18 -15.43
C GLY A 243 3.55 -1.02 -15.09
N ILE A 244 4.46 -0.46 -14.29
CA ILE A 244 5.76 -1.10 -14.00
C ILE A 244 5.90 -1.59 -12.56
N CYS A 245 5.36 -0.88 -11.58
CA CYS A 245 5.53 -1.22 -10.18
C CYS A 245 4.23 -1.00 -9.39
N VAL A 246 3.85 -1.99 -8.59
CA VAL A 246 2.79 -1.85 -7.59
C VAL A 246 3.42 -1.34 -6.29
N ILE A 247 2.88 -0.25 -5.76
CA ILE A 247 3.37 0.43 -4.56
C ILE A 247 2.33 0.39 -3.43
N ASP A 248 2.67 0.96 -2.26
CA ASP A 248 1.81 1.02 -1.06
C ASP A 248 1.39 -0.38 -0.55
N LEU A 249 2.42 -1.17 -0.19
CA LEU A 249 2.29 -2.56 0.21
C LEU A 249 1.82 -2.76 1.68
N ASP A 250 1.31 -1.73 2.34
CA ASP A 250 0.96 -1.77 3.77
C ASP A 250 -0.22 -2.66 4.09
N THR A 251 -1.07 -2.87 3.11
CA THR A 251 -2.27 -3.70 3.22
C THR A 251 -2.08 -5.12 2.68
N ILE A 252 -0.84 -5.52 2.39
CA ILE A 252 -0.55 -6.88 1.94
C ILE A 252 -0.83 -7.88 3.07
N MET A 253 -1.79 -8.76 2.82
CA MET A 253 -2.25 -9.78 3.77
C MET A 253 -2.72 -11.04 3.02
N PRO A 254 -2.91 -12.17 3.72
CA PRO A 254 -3.59 -13.33 3.14
C PRO A 254 -5.04 -12.96 2.80
N GLY A 255 -5.52 -13.32 1.62
CA GLY A 255 -6.90 -13.09 1.24
C GLY A 255 -7.31 -13.84 -0.03
N PRO A 256 -8.60 -13.88 -0.36
CA PRO A 256 -9.06 -14.38 -1.64
C PRO A 256 -8.70 -13.38 -2.75
N VAL A 257 -8.21 -13.88 -3.88
CA VAL A 257 -7.78 -13.04 -5.05
C VAL A 257 -8.90 -12.13 -5.55
N SER A 258 -10.15 -12.53 -5.36
CA SER A 258 -11.32 -11.71 -5.71
C SER A 258 -11.30 -10.30 -5.11
N TYR A 259 -10.68 -10.09 -3.95
CA TYR A 259 -10.53 -8.75 -3.39
C TYR A 259 -9.57 -7.85 -4.18
N THR A 260 -8.62 -8.42 -4.90
CA THR A 260 -7.75 -7.68 -5.81
C THR A 260 -8.52 -7.13 -7.01
N HIS A 261 -9.47 -7.89 -7.55
CA HIS A 261 -10.23 -7.50 -8.76
C HIS A 261 -11.35 -6.49 -8.47
N LEU A 262 -11.99 -6.59 -7.32
CA LEU A 262 -13.19 -5.79 -7.02
C LEU A 262 -12.89 -4.31 -6.80
N ARG A 263 -11.72 -3.95 -6.28
CA ARG A 263 -11.37 -2.56 -5.98
C ARG A 263 -10.85 -1.75 -7.15
N ALA A 264 -10.40 -2.39 -8.21
CA ALA A 264 -9.99 -1.70 -9.43
C ALA A 264 -11.13 -0.88 -10.07
N HIS A 265 -12.39 -1.11 -9.68
CA HIS A 265 -13.55 -0.39 -10.16
C HIS A 265 -13.94 0.85 -9.33
N GLU A 266 -13.41 1.02 -8.12
CA GLU A 266 -13.77 2.14 -7.23
C GLU A 266 -13.31 3.51 -7.75
N THR A 267 -12.33 3.53 -8.63
CA THR A 267 -11.78 4.77 -9.24
C THR A 267 -12.48 5.17 -10.54
N ALA A 268 -13.33 4.35 -11.06
CA ALA A 268 -14.11 4.62 -12.29
C ALA A 268 -15.47 5.25 -11.98
#